data_e87536864af8d07c37f8e22fdf76fcac
#
_entry.id   e87536864af8d07c37f8e22fdf76fcac
#
_cell.length_a   1.000
_cell.length_b   1.000
_cell.length_c   1.000
_cell.angle_alpha   90.00
_cell.angle_beta   90.00
_cell.angle_gamma   90.00
#
_symmetry.space_group_name_H-M   'P 1'
#
loop_
_entity.id
_entity.type
_entity.pdbx_description
1 polymer ?
#
loop_
_entity_poly.entity_id
_entity_poly.type
_entity_poly.pdbx_seq_one_letter_code
_entity_poly.pdbx_strand_id
1 'polypeptide(L)'
;GDLSQRHRLVLGEIREHLRQLEARLDRLDAYLRDAMVPYAFAWTLLQTIPGIGEIAAALILIEIGDDLSHFGSAERFASWAALCPGNHESAGKRKSGKTRKGNSMVRYLLCEAANGAIRTASVFREKYRGLVVRRGHKKAIVAIAHKLIRTIWFLFTRRQAYHDSGIDYAAANVKKNAPRWIKALRTHGFVVKLAAAH
;
A
#
# COMPACT_ATOMS: atom_id res chain seq x y z
N GLY A 1 -16.05 26.73 28.98
CA GLY A 1 -15.69 28.13 29.10
C GLY A 1 -16.12 28.89 27.87
N ASP A 2 -16.64 30.10 28.06
CA ASP A 2 -17.11 30.95 26.96
C ASP A 2 -15.93 31.50 26.16
N LEU A 3 -16.04 31.41 24.84
CA LEU A 3 -15.08 31.98 23.90
C LEU A 3 -15.17 33.50 23.94
N SER A 4 -14.06 34.21 24.16
CA SER A 4 -14.00 35.65 24.07
C SER A 4 -14.30 36.14 22.65
N GLN A 5 -14.70 37.43 22.53
CA GLN A 5 -14.99 38.02 21.21
C GLN A 5 -13.80 37.92 20.25
N ARG A 6 -12.57 38.05 20.75
CA ARG A 6 -11.33 37.89 19.96
C ARG A 6 -11.20 36.44 19.41
N HIS A 7 -11.48 35.44 20.25
CA HIS A 7 -11.45 34.04 19.80
C HIS A 7 -12.49 33.76 18.75
N ARG A 8 -13.71 34.31 18.89
CA ARG A 8 -14.79 34.16 17.89
C ARG A 8 -14.40 34.78 16.56
N LEU A 9 -13.76 35.94 16.55
CA LEU A 9 -13.27 36.59 15.35
C LEU A 9 -12.22 35.69 14.65
N VAL A 10 -11.17 35.29 15.36
CA VAL A 10 -10.10 34.44 14.78
C VAL A 10 -10.64 33.11 14.27
N LEU A 11 -11.53 32.46 15.01
CA LEU A 11 -12.18 31.23 14.56
C LEU A 11 -13.06 31.45 13.33
N GLY A 12 -13.73 32.62 13.22
CA GLY A 12 -14.49 33.01 12.03
C GLY A 12 -13.60 33.09 10.80
N GLU A 13 -12.49 33.78 10.88
CA GLU A 13 -11.49 33.90 9.79
C GLU A 13 -10.90 32.55 9.38
N ILE A 14 -10.52 31.72 10.37
CA ILE A 14 -10.01 30.38 10.08
C ILE A 14 -11.06 29.53 9.34
N ARG A 15 -12.31 29.55 9.79
CA ARG A 15 -13.42 28.82 9.13
C ARG A 15 -13.67 29.30 7.71
N GLU A 16 -13.62 30.61 7.48
CA GLU A 16 -13.81 31.16 6.14
C GLU A 16 -12.64 30.74 5.22
N HIS A 17 -11.41 30.82 5.72
CA HIS A 17 -10.24 30.36 4.97
C HIS A 17 -10.34 28.87 4.62
N LEU A 18 -10.76 28.02 5.56
CA LEU A 18 -10.98 26.59 5.30
C LEU A 18 -12.03 26.36 4.20
N ARG A 19 -13.18 27.04 4.23
CA ARG A 19 -14.22 26.96 3.18
C ARG A 19 -13.68 27.34 1.81
N GLN A 20 -12.85 28.39 1.73
CA GLN A 20 -12.24 28.83 0.49
C GLN A 20 -11.26 27.78 -0.06
N LEU A 21 -10.48 27.12 0.82
CA LEU A 21 -9.59 26.04 0.43
C LEU A 21 -10.37 24.81 -0.04
N GLU A 22 -11.43 24.42 0.66
CA GLU A 22 -12.31 23.32 0.27
C GLU A 22 -12.91 23.58 -1.11
N ALA A 23 -13.47 24.76 -1.37
CA ALA A 23 -14.02 25.13 -2.68
C ALA A 23 -12.97 25.15 -3.80
N ARG A 24 -11.70 25.41 -3.49
CA ARG A 24 -10.59 25.28 -4.47
C ARG A 24 -10.26 23.83 -4.74
N LEU A 25 -10.23 22.98 -3.73
CA LEU A 25 -10.01 21.54 -3.87
C LEU A 25 -11.11 20.91 -4.71
N ASP A 26 -12.38 21.21 -4.44
CA ASP A 26 -13.51 20.68 -5.22
C ASP A 26 -13.40 21.01 -6.72
N ARG A 27 -12.93 22.23 -7.06
CA ARG A 27 -12.70 22.60 -8.45
C ARG A 27 -11.56 21.83 -9.09
N LEU A 28 -10.46 21.60 -8.35
CA LEU A 28 -9.34 20.82 -8.85
C LEU A 28 -9.72 19.35 -9.01
N ASP A 29 -10.49 18.81 -8.09
CA ASP A 29 -10.99 17.44 -8.16
C ASP A 29 -11.94 17.25 -9.35
N ALA A 30 -12.83 18.24 -9.62
CA ALA A 30 -13.68 18.23 -10.81
C ALA A 30 -12.86 18.24 -12.09
N TYR A 31 -11.87 19.12 -12.19
CA TYR A 31 -10.95 19.16 -13.33
C TYR A 31 -10.21 17.84 -13.52
N LEU A 32 -9.74 17.24 -12.43
CA LEU A 32 -9.05 15.94 -12.47
C LEU A 32 -9.96 14.82 -13.00
N ARG A 33 -11.23 14.79 -12.56
CA ARG A 33 -12.23 13.82 -13.05
C ARG A 33 -12.46 13.96 -14.55
N ASP A 34 -12.63 15.19 -15.03
CA ASP A 34 -12.79 15.46 -16.47
C ASP A 34 -11.55 15.02 -17.27
N ALA A 35 -10.36 15.29 -16.76
CA ALA A 35 -9.11 14.86 -17.38
C ALA A 35 -8.94 13.33 -17.42
N MET A 36 -9.57 12.59 -16.49
CA MET A 36 -9.52 11.12 -16.41
C MET A 36 -10.53 10.44 -17.33
N VAL A 37 -11.48 11.15 -17.94
CA VAL A 37 -12.49 10.56 -18.83
C VAL A 37 -11.88 9.69 -19.94
N PRO A 38 -10.83 10.10 -20.67
CA PRO A 38 -10.21 9.26 -21.69
C PRO A 38 -9.58 7.98 -21.15
N TYR A 39 -9.23 7.96 -19.86
CA TYR A 39 -8.56 6.86 -19.16
C TYR A 39 -9.50 6.11 -18.19
N ALA A 40 -10.81 6.29 -18.34
CA ALA A 40 -11.82 5.81 -17.38
C ALA A 40 -11.66 4.33 -17.02
N PHE A 41 -11.32 3.47 -17.99
CA PHE A 41 -11.09 2.05 -17.74
C PHE A 41 -9.93 1.81 -16.78
N ALA A 42 -8.75 2.36 -17.07
CA ALA A 42 -7.55 2.19 -16.25
C ALA A 42 -7.73 2.85 -14.88
N TRP A 43 -8.37 4.01 -14.83
CA TRP A 43 -8.68 4.73 -13.61
C TRP A 43 -9.62 3.96 -12.68
N THR A 44 -10.73 3.42 -13.22
CA THR A 44 -11.66 2.58 -12.45
C THR A 44 -10.99 1.29 -11.99
N LEU A 45 -10.14 0.70 -12.84
CA LEU A 45 -9.41 -0.53 -12.53
C LEU A 45 -8.51 -0.34 -11.29
N LEU A 46 -7.79 0.78 -11.20
CA LEU A 46 -6.95 1.10 -10.04
C LEU A 46 -7.76 1.25 -8.75
N GLN A 47 -8.96 1.84 -8.83
CA GLN A 47 -9.84 2.05 -7.68
C GLN A 47 -10.38 0.75 -7.08
N THR A 48 -10.32 -0.37 -7.81
CA THR A 48 -10.70 -1.68 -7.26
C THR A 48 -9.69 -2.18 -6.21
N ILE A 49 -8.47 -1.62 -6.18
CA ILE A 49 -7.42 -2.04 -5.24
C ILE A 49 -7.67 -1.40 -3.87
N PRO A 50 -7.74 -2.18 -2.77
CA PRO A 50 -7.86 -1.62 -1.43
C PRO A 50 -6.79 -0.58 -1.12
N GLY A 51 -7.21 0.60 -0.65
CA GLY A 51 -6.33 1.71 -0.31
C GLY A 51 -6.01 2.67 -1.45
N ILE A 52 -6.52 2.43 -2.65
CA ILE A 52 -6.42 3.34 -3.80
C ILE A 52 -7.81 3.94 -4.05
N GLY A 53 -7.98 5.19 -3.63
CA GLY A 53 -9.18 5.98 -3.92
C GLY A 53 -9.06 6.74 -5.24
N GLU A 54 -10.11 7.48 -5.59
CA GLU A 54 -10.28 8.21 -6.85
C GLU A 54 -9.08 9.08 -7.21
N ILE A 55 -8.66 9.96 -6.31
CA ILE A 55 -7.55 10.90 -6.53
C ILE A 55 -6.21 10.15 -6.60
N ALA A 56 -5.98 9.20 -5.70
CA ALA A 56 -4.75 8.40 -5.72
C ALA A 56 -4.61 7.60 -7.03
N ALA A 57 -5.73 7.04 -7.54
CA ALA A 57 -5.75 6.33 -8.81
C ALA A 57 -5.38 7.25 -9.99
N ALA A 58 -5.91 8.47 -10.02
CA ALA A 58 -5.59 9.45 -11.05
C ALA A 58 -4.10 9.85 -11.00
N LEU A 59 -3.59 10.18 -9.82
CA LEU A 59 -2.18 10.55 -9.64
C LEU A 59 -1.23 9.40 -10.02
N ILE A 60 -1.56 8.17 -9.66
CA ILE A 60 -0.78 7.00 -10.06
C ILE A 60 -0.83 6.87 -11.59
N LEU A 61 -2.01 6.99 -12.20
CA LEU A 61 -2.17 6.84 -13.65
C LEU A 61 -1.41 7.90 -14.44
N ILE A 62 -1.38 9.15 -13.98
CA ILE A 62 -0.58 10.24 -14.56
C ILE A 62 0.92 9.86 -14.60
N GLU A 63 1.41 9.21 -13.59
CA GLU A 63 2.83 8.84 -13.47
C GLU A 63 3.21 7.58 -14.28
N ILE A 64 2.29 6.60 -14.37
CA ILE A 64 2.61 5.30 -14.98
C ILE A 64 2.06 5.14 -16.40
N GLY A 65 1.07 5.97 -16.79
CA GLY A 65 0.31 5.77 -18.01
C GLY A 65 -0.68 4.61 -17.94
N ASP A 66 -1.41 4.38 -19.00
CA ASP A 66 -2.39 3.30 -19.16
C ASP A 66 -1.82 2.07 -19.89
N ASP A 67 -0.63 2.20 -20.49
CA ASP A 67 0.12 1.09 -21.10
C ASP A 67 1.42 0.84 -20.33
N LEU A 68 1.50 -0.33 -19.68
CA LEU A 68 2.67 -0.77 -18.95
C LEU A 68 3.60 -1.69 -19.75
N SER A 69 3.31 -1.95 -21.02
CA SER A 69 4.06 -2.91 -21.86
C SER A 69 5.55 -2.59 -21.95
N HIS A 70 5.90 -1.30 -21.94
CA HIS A 70 7.27 -0.81 -22.00
C HIS A 70 8.16 -1.22 -20.82
N PHE A 71 7.56 -1.58 -19.67
CA PHE A 71 8.34 -2.10 -18.54
C PHE A 71 8.74 -3.58 -18.72
N GLY A 72 8.00 -4.33 -19.54
CA GLY A 72 8.26 -5.73 -19.87
C GLY A 72 7.99 -6.73 -18.75
N SER A 73 8.05 -6.34 -17.46
CA SER A 73 7.69 -7.23 -16.32
C SER A 73 7.31 -6.48 -15.06
N ALA A 74 6.56 -7.16 -14.18
CA ALA A 74 6.18 -6.63 -12.87
C ALA A 74 7.40 -6.27 -11.99
N GLU A 75 8.49 -7.02 -12.14
CA GLU A 75 9.73 -6.82 -11.40
C GLU A 75 10.46 -5.55 -11.85
N ARG A 76 10.53 -5.32 -13.16
CA ARG A 76 11.13 -4.11 -13.73
C ARG A 76 10.31 -2.89 -13.36
N PHE A 77 8.98 -2.98 -13.44
CA PHE A 77 8.07 -1.93 -13.02
C PHE A 77 8.25 -1.58 -11.53
N ALA A 78 8.31 -2.58 -10.64
CA ALA A 78 8.57 -2.36 -9.22
C ALA A 78 9.97 -1.78 -8.95
N SER A 79 10.97 -2.13 -9.75
CA SER A 79 12.32 -1.58 -9.67
C SER A 79 12.37 -0.11 -10.09
N TRP A 80 11.67 0.26 -11.17
CA TRP A 80 11.53 1.63 -11.64
C TRP A 80 10.88 2.53 -10.58
N ALA A 81 9.87 2.05 -9.86
CA ALA A 81 9.24 2.76 -8.75
C ALA A 81 10.07 2.78 -7.46
N ALA A 82 11.32 2.36 -7.48
CA ALA A 82 12.20 2.30 -6.29
C ALA A 82 11.61 1.50 -5.11
N LEU A 83 10.78 0.48 -5.38
CA LEU A 83 10.17 -0.36 -4.35
C LEU A 83 10.92 -1.69 -4.15
N CYS A 84 11.83 -2.04 -5.05
CA CYS A 84 12.70 -3.21 -4.89
C CYS A 84 13.86 -2.91 -3.93
N PRO A 85 14.18 -3.84 -3.01
CA PRO A 85 15.38 -3.70 -2.19
C PRO A 85 16.63 -3.73 -3.07
N GLY A 86 17.58 -2.86 -2.80
CA GLY A 86 18.91 -2.92 -3.42
C GLY A 86 19.63 -4.18 -2.99
N ASN A 87 20.35 -4.82 -3.92
CA ASN A 87 21.21 -5.94 -3.61
C ASN A 87 22.65 -5.42 -3.48
N HIS A 88 22.99 -4.89 -2.29
CA HIS A 88 24.36 -4.53 -1.95
C HIS A 88 24.99 -5.67 -1.14
N GLU A 89 25.44 -6.67 -1.85
CA GLU A 89 26.12 -7.83 -1.28
C GLU A 89 27.55 -7.89 -1.82
N SER A 90 28.51 -8.11 -0.96
CA SER A 90 29.92 -8.31 -1.32
C SER A 90 30.49 -9.41 -0.44
N ALA A 91 31.12 -10.39 -1.06
CA ALA A 91 31.73 -11.56 -0.39
C ALA A 91 30.76 -12.27 0.58
N GLY A 92 29.48 -12.47 0.16
CA GLY A 92 28.46 -13.14 0.96
C GLY A 92 27.89 -12.29 2.13
N LYS A 93 28.40 -11.07 2.33
CA LYS A 93 27.90 -10.17 3.38
C LYS A 93 27.00 -9.09 2.80
N ARG A 94 25.75 -9.06 3.27
CA ARG A 94 24.76 -8.04 2.89
C ARG A 94 25.09 -6.71 3.57
N LYS A 95 25.53 -5.71 2.80
CA LYS A 95 25.92 -4.38 3.32
C LYS A 95 24.72 -3.45 3.52
N SER A 96 23.71 -3.50 2.64
CA SER A 96 22.53 -2.63 2.74
C SER A 96 21.30 -3.24 2.05
N GLY A 97 20.12 -3.01 2.63
CA GLY A 97 18.81 -3.29 2.01
C GLY A 97 18.09 -2.02 1.56
N LYS A 98 18.82 -0.90 1.41
CA LYS A 98 18.24 0.38 0.95
C LYS A 98 17.72 0.22 -0.47
N THR A 99 16.53 0.75 -0.74
CA THR A 99 15.95 0.74 -2.10
C THR A 99 16.79 1.61 -3.04
N ARG A 100 16.81 1.26 -4.33
CA ARG A 100 17.48 2.04 -5.37
C ARG A 100 16.77 3.38 -5.60
N LYS A 101 17.42 4.29 -6.35
CA LYS A 101 16.78 5.49 -6.89
C LYS A 101 15.76 5.06 -7.95
N GLY A 102 14.68 5.82 -8.10
CA GLY A 102 13.61 5.58 -9.08
C GLY A 102 12.52 6.64 -8.93
N ASN A 103 11.33 6.41 -9.48
CA ASN A 103 10.24 7.38 -9.39
C ASN A 103 9.76 7.54 -7.93
N SER A 104 10.12 8.68 -7.34
CA SER A 104 9.81 9.00 -5.95
C SER A 104 8.34 9.31 -5.73
N MET A 105 7.63 9.85 -6.74
CA MET A 105 6.22 10.17 -6.65
C MET A 105 5.39 8.89 -6.60
N VAL A 106 5.61 7.95 -7.52
CA VAL A 106 4.93 6.65 -7.51
C VAL A 106 5.19 5.90 -6.20
N ARG A 107 6.44 5.93 -5.72
CA ARG A 107 6.76 5.33 -4.42
C ARG A 107 5.99 5.97 -3.28
N TYR A 108 5.90 7.30 -3.23
CA TYR A 108 5.13 8.03 -2.22
C TYR A 108 3.65 7.62 -2.28
N LEU A 109 3.02 7.74 -3.45
CA LEU A 109 1.61 7.40 -3.65
C LEU A 109 1.29 5.96 -3.25
N LEU A 110 2.16 5.01 -3.61
CA LEU A 110 1.96 3.61 -3.24
C LEU A 110 2.22 3.32 -1.76
N CYS A 111 3.07 4.08 -1.08
CA CYS A 111 3.21 3.99 0.38
C CYS A 111 1.97 4.53 1.09
N GLU A 112 1.37 5.62 0.61
CA GLU A 112 0.10 6.14 1.13
C GLU A 112 -1.05 5.17 0.86
N ALA A 113 -1.15 4.63 -0.35
CA ALA A 113 -2.10 3.57 -0.68
C ALA A 113 -1.92 2.34 0.22
N ALA A 114 -0.68 1.95 0.52
CA ALA A 114 -0.38 0.85 1.44
C ALA A 114 -0.87 1.15 2.86
N ASN A 115 -0.72 2.39 3.36
CA ASN A 115 -1.28 2.81 4.64
C ASN A 115 -2.82 2.74 4.65
N GLY A 116 -3.48 3.05 3.54
CA GLY A 116 -4.92 2.85 3.35
C GLY A 116 -5.29 1.36 3.35
N ALA A 117 -4.60 0.56 2.54
CA ALA A 117 -4.88 -0.86 2.35
C ALA A 117 -4.78 -1.69 3.63
N ILE A 118 -3.85 -1.38 4.53
CA ILE A 118 -3.71 -2.10 5.81
C ILE A 118 -4.84 -1.82 6.81
N ARG A 119 -5.65 -0.79 6.58
CA ARG A 119 -6.84 -0.47 7.40
C ARG A 119 -8.07 -1.23 6.94
N THR A 120 -8.09 -1.73 5.70
CA THR A 120 -9.20 -2.51 5.14
C THR A 120 -9.05 -4.00 5.46
N ALA A 121 -10.16 -4.74 5.45
CA ALA A 121 -10.14 -6.19 5.53
C ALA A 121 -9.64 -6.76 4.19
N SER A 122 -8.32 -6.92 4.05
CA SER A 122 -7.68 -7.33 2.81
C SER A 122 -6.43 -8.17 3.05
N VAL A 123 -6.04 -8.91 2.04
CA VAL A 123 -4.77 -9.63 1.95
C VAL A 123 -3.55 -8.75 2.29
N PHE A 124 -3.64 -7.45 2.02
CA PHE A 124 -2.56 -6.50 2.33
C PHE A 124 -2.41 -6.29 3.84
N ARG A 125 -3.52 -6.18 4.57
CA ARG A 125 -3.54 -6.08 6.04
C ARG A 125 -2.94 -7.31 6.69
N GLU A 126 -3.35 -8.49 6.27
CA GLU A 126 -2.84 -9.73 6.86
C GLU A 126 -1.35 -9.91 6.59
N LYS A 127 -0.90 -9.60 5.39
CA LYS A 127 0.53 -9.61 5.07
C LYS A 127 1.32 -8.58 5.88
N TYR A 128 0.77 -7.38 6.06
CA TYR A 128 1.37 -6.35 6.91
C TYR A 128 1.54 -6.83 8.35
N ARG A 129 0.49 -7.40 8.95
CA ARG A 129 0.53 -7.95 10.32
C ARG A 129 1.65 -8.98 10.50
N GLY A 130 1.85 -9.86 9.53
CA GLY A 130 2.96 -10.84 9.54
C GLY A 130 4.36 -10.24 9.38
N LEU A 131 4.45 -9.02 8.80
CA LEU A 131 5.72 -8.35 8.54
C LEU A 131 6.12 -7.36 9.64
N VAL A 132 5.16 -6.61 10.18
CA VAL A 132 5.43 -5.49 11.10
C VAL A 132 6.18 -5.92 12.35
N VAL A 133 5.86 -7.07 12.91
CA VAL A 133 6.49 -7.62 14.12
C VAL A 133 7.98 -7.85 13.92
N ARG A 134 8.42 -8.26 12.72
CA ARG A 134 9.81 -8.62 12.42
C ARG A 134 10.62 -7.48 11.79
N ARG A 135 9.97 -6.58 11.06
CA ARG A 135 10.63 -5.60 10.19
C ARG A 135 10.36 -4.15 10.60
N GLY A 136 9.40 -3.93 11.50
CA GLY A 136 8.90 -2.61 11.86
C GLY A 136 8.02 -1.99 10.77
N HIS A 137 7.30 -0.93 11.14
CA HIS A 137 6.28 -0.29 10.30
C HIS A 137 6.81 0.17 8.93
N LYS A 138 7.87 0.99 8.91
CA LYS A 138 8.40 1.59 7.66
C LYS A 138 8.78 0.55 6.61
N LYS A 139 9.46 -0.53 7.01
CA LYS A 139 9.85 -1.61 6.09
C LYS A 139 8.66 -2.46 5.66
N ALA A 140 7.68 -2.67 6.55
CA ALA A 140 6.47 -3.40 6.24
C ALA A 140 5.61 -2.64 5.22
N ILE A 141 5.44 -1.31 5.36
CA ILE A 141 4.71 -0.47 4.38
C ILE A 141 5.35 -0.53 3.00
N VAL A 142 6.67 -0.37 2.90
CA VAL A 142 7.37 -0.50 1.60
C VAL A 142 7.16 -1.89 0.97
N ALA A 143 7.10 -2.95 1.78
CA ALA A 143 6.82 -4.30 1.26
C ALA A 143 5.36 -4.45 0.78
N ILE A 144 4.40 -3.77 1.42
CA ILE A 144 3.02 -3.72 0.93
C ILE A 144 2.93 -2.87 -0.36
N ALA A 145 3.58 -1.70 -0.40
CA ALA A 145 3.66 -0.87 -1.61
C ALA A 145 4.28 -1.64 -2.80
N HIS A 146 5.32 -2.44 -2.56
CA HIS A 146 5.87 -3.35 -3.57
C HIS A 146 4.85 -4.41 -4.03
N LYS A 147 4.01 -4.92 -3.13
CA LYS A 147 2.93 -5.83 -3.54
C LYS A 147 1.87 -5.10 -4.36
N LEU A 148 1.50 -3.86 -3.97
CA LEU A 148 0.52 -3.05 -4.70
C LEU A 148 0.96 -2.79 -6.15
N ILE A 149 2.21 -2.35 -6.37
CA ILE A 149 2.68 -2.08 -7.73
C ILE A 149 2.68 -3.33 -8.61
N ARG A 150 3.03 -4.49 -8.07
CA ARG A 150 2.91 -5.76 -8.79
C ARG A 150 1.47 -6.14 -9.07
N THR A 151 0.56 -5.86 -8.15
CA THR A 151 -0.88 -6.03 -8.36
C THR A 151 -1.36 -5.14 -9.51
N ILE A 152 -0.98 -3.86 -9.54
CA ILE A 152 -1.29 -2.94 -10.63
C ILE A 152 -0.83 -3.52 -11.98
N TRP A 153 0.41 -4.02 -12.06
CA TRP A 153 0.92 -4.68 -13.26
C TRP A 153 -0.02 -5.78 -13.76
N PHE A 154 -0.42 -6.69 -12.87
CA PHE A 154 -1.28 -7.81 -13.26
C PHE A 154 -2.70 -7.38 -13.64
N LEU A 155 -3.26 -6.36 -12.97
CA LEU A 155 -4.56 -5.83 -13.33
C LEU A 155 -4.54 -5.26 -14.75
N PHE A 156 -3.53 -4.44 -15.08
CA PHE A 156 -3.39 -3.85 -16.40
C PHE A 156 -3.13 -4.89 -17.50
N THR A 157 -2.21 -5.81 -17.26
CA THR A 157 -1.88 -6.88 -18.21
C THR A 157 -3.06 -7.82 -18.48
N ARG A 158 -3.85 -8.13 -17.46
CA ARG A 158 -5.00 -9.04 -17.57
C ARG A 158 -6.31 -8.32 -17.88
N ARG A 159 -6.32 -6.99 -17.78
CA ARG A 159 -7.51 -6.14 -17.90
C ARG A 159 -8.66 -6.60 -16.97
N GLN A 160 -8.32 -6.99 -15.75
CA GLN A 160 -9.27 -7.54 -14.77
C GLN A 160 -9.22 -6.73 -13.48
N ALA A 161 -10.39 -6.48 -12.88
CA ALA A 161 -10.51 -5.84 -11.59
C ALA A 161 -9.81 -6.63 -10.49
N TYR A 162 -9.38 -5.93 -9.43
CA TYR A 162 -8.81 -6.58 -8.27
C TYR A 162 -9.86 -7.48 -7.61
N HIS A 163 -9.46 -8.70 -7.37
CA HIS A 163 -10.20 -9.64 -6.55
C HIS A 163 -9.31 -10.11 -5.39
N ASP A 164 -9.80 -9.98 -4.16
CA ASP A 164 -9.06 -10.51 -3.02
C ASP A 164 -9.15 -12.04 -3.05
N SER A 165 -8.01 -12.69 -3.08
CA SER A 165 -7.93 -14.15 -3.20
C SER A 165 -8.46 -14.90 -1.96
N GLY A 166 -8.88 -14.15 -0.92
CA GLY A 166 -9.37 -14.75 0.33
C GLY A 166 -8.35 -15.65 1.05
N ILE A 167 -7.07 -15.58 0.66
CA ILE A 167 -6.03 -16.37 1.30
C ILE A 167 -5.90 -15.90 2.74
N ASP A 168 -6.28 -16.76 3.66
CA ASP A 168 -5.99 -16.58 5.07
C ASP A 168 -4.47 -16.70 5.31
N TYR A 169 -3.80 -15.55 5.20
CA TYR A 169 -2.36 -15.49 5.45
C TYR A 169 -2.02 -15.80 6.92
N ALA A 170 -2.95 -15.62 7.85
CA ALA A 170 -2.73 -15.98 9.24
C ALA A 170 -2.68 -17.50 9.37
N ALA A 171 -3.66 -18.21 8.83
CA ALA A 171 -3.66 -19.67 8.81
C ALA A 171 -2.47 -20.24 8.04
N ALA A 172 -2.15 -19.68 6.86
CA ALA A 172 -0.98 -20.09 6.08
C ALA A 172 0.34 -19.86 6.85
N ASN A 173 0.48 -18.75 7.56
CA ASN A 173 1.65 -18.46 8.39
C ASN A 173 1.74 -19.40 9.59
N VAL A 174 0.61 -19.68 10.25
CA VAL A 174 0.56 -20.66 11.34
C VAL A 174 0.99 -22.02 10.83
N LYS A 175 0.38 -22.53 9.75
CA LYS A 175 0.73 -23.82 9.15
C LYS A 175 2.24 -23.92 8.81
N LYS A 176 2.81 -22.86 8.23
CA LYS A 176 4.24 -22.81 7.88
C LYS A 176 5.17 -22.77 9.09
N ASN A 177 4.81 -22.03 10.13
CA ASN A 177 5.70 -21.77 11.27
C ASN A 177 5.43 -22.67 12.48
N ALA A 178 4.28 -23.36 12.55
CA ALA A 178 3.91 -24.23 13.65
C ALA A 178 5.00 -25.26 14.03
N PRO A 179 5.65 -25.96 13.08
CA PRO A 179 6.70 -26.92 13.45
C PRO A 179 7.86 -26.27 14.22
N ARG A 180 8.27 -25.06 13.80
CA ARG A 180 9.32 -24.28 14.47
C ARG A 180 8.89 -23.81 15.85
N TRP A 181 7.67 -23.32 15.97
CA TRP A 181 7.11 -22.86 17.27
C TRP A 181 6.95 -23.99 18.24
N ILE A 182 6.42 -25.13 17.79
CA ILE A 182 6.28 -26.35 18.61
C ILE A 182 7.66 -26.82 19.10
N LYS A 183 8.67 -26.83 18.22
CA LYS A 183 10.04 -27.18 18.61
C LYS A 183 10.57 -26.22 19.69
N ALA A 184 10.42 -24.91 19.49
CA ALA A 184 10.86 -23.91 20.48
C ALA A 184 10.16 -24.08 21.83
N LEU A 185 8.83 -24.25 21.83
CA LEU A 185 8.05 -24.47 23.05
C LEU A 185 8.52 -25.73 23.80
N ARG A 186 8.72 -26.85 23.09
CA ARG A 186 9.22 -28.08 23.69
C ARG A 186 10.63 -27.92 24.29
N THR A 187 11.52 -27.16 23.64
CA THR A 187 12.85 -26.85 24.18
C THR A 187 12.79 -26.11 25.52
N HIS A 188 11.74 -25.28 25.71
CA HIS A 188 11.51 -24.55 26.95
C HIS A 188 10.60 -25.30 27.96
N GLY A 189 10.39 -26.62 27.78
CA GLY A 189 9.67 -27.47 28.72
C GLY A 189 8.14 -27.48 28.59
N PHE A 190 7.57 -26.80 27.56
CA PHE A 190 6.12 -26.84 27.34
C PHE A 190 5.68 -28.12 26.63
N VAL A 191 4.60 -28.70 27.08
CA VAL A 191 3.95 -29.84 26.42
C VAL A 191 2.93 -29.31 25.41
N VAL A 192 3.18 -29.50 24.13
CA VAL A 192 2.26 -29.11 23.06
C VAL A 192 1.52 -30.33 22.54
N LYS A 193 0.19 -30.36 22.76
CA LYS A 193 -0.73 -31.38 22.24
C LYS A 193 -1.53 -30.81 21.07
N LEU A 194 -1.77 -31.62 20.03
CA LEU A 194 -2.70 -31.25 18.96
C LEU A 194 -4.12 -31.29 19.54
N ALA A 195 -4.93 -30.26 19.27
CA ALA A 195 -6.35 -30.32 19.56
C ALA A 195 -6.98 -31.42 18.69
N ALA A 196 -7.91 -32.20 19.30
CA ALA A 196 -8.69 -33.14 18.53
C ALA A 196 -9.45 -32.38 17.41
N ALA A 197 -9.38 -32.89 16.18
CA ALA A 197 -10.18 -32.34 15.10
C ALA A 197 -11.65 -32.54 15.43
N HIS A 198 -12.41 -31.44 15.45
CA HIS A 198 -13.87 -31.46 15.51
C HIS A 198 -14.43 -31.65 14.10
#